data_a91506bca98da51ebfcd979b82c3ba8c
#
_entry.id   a91506bca98da51ebfcd979b82c3ba8c
#
_cell.length_a   1.000
_cell.length_b   1.000
_cell.length_c   1.000
_cell.angle_alpha   90.00
_cell.angle_beta   90.00
_cell.angle_gamma   90.00
#
_symmetry.space_group_name_H-M   'P 1'
#
loop_
_entity.id
_entity.type
_entity.pdbx_description
1 polymer ?
#
loop_
_entity_poly.entity_id
_entity_poly.type
_entity_poly.pdbx_seq_one_letter_code
_entity_poly.pdbx_strand_id
1 'polypeptide(L)'
;TSAGYAKPELVAPGRNIVSLMGNSGQGLPAAHPGNVVSYNGSAYFRMSGTSMAAPMVSGAVALLLQDEPQLTPDQVKYRLMATANKSWGGYTSAKAGAGILDIAAAVAGSTTQSANTGTQASRLLWSGAQPVTWSSVNWNSVNWNSVNWNSVNWNSVNWNSVNWNSTYWGP
;
A
#
# COMPACT_ATOMS: atom_id res chain seq x y z
N THR A 1 -11.36 -6.22 -9.39
CA THR A 1 -11.17 -4.89 -10.02
C THR A 1 -11.81 -4.86 -11.40
N SER A 2 -11.99 -3.67 -11.97
CA SER A 2 -12.46 -3.49 -13.34
C SER A 2 -11.54 -4.15 -14.39
N ALA A 3 -10.26 -4.32 -14.06
CA ALA A 3 -9.28 -5.00 -14.88
C ALA A 3 -9.27 -6.54 -14.68
N GLY A 4 -10.19 -7.09 -13.88
CA GLY A 4 -10.30 -8.53 -13.64
C GLY A 4 -9.34 -9.11 -12.61
N TYR A 5 -8.54 -8.28 -11.93
CA TYR A 5 -7.66 -8.76 -10.87
C TYR A 5 -8.42 -8.98 -9.57
N ALA A 6 -8.13 -10.08 -8.88
CA ALA A 6 -8.62 -10.35 -7.54
C ALA A 6 -7.95 -9.38 -6.54
N LYS A 7 -8.77 -8.74 -5.70
CA LYS A 7 -8.35 -7.83 -4.63
C LYS A 7 -9.28 -8.04 -3.41
N PRO A 8 -8.78 -7.83 -2.19
CA PRO A 8 -7.39 -7.46 -1.85
C PRO A 8 -6.43 -8.65 -2.01
N GLU A 9 -5.12 -8.40 -2.13
CA GLU A 9 -4.10 -9.46 -2.06
C GLU A 9 -3.93 -9.99 -0.65
N LEU A 10 -4.01 -9.11 0.35
CA LEU A 10 -4.04 -9.42 1.78
C LEU A 10 -4.77 -8.31 2.54
N VAL A 11 -5.10 -8.53 3.78
CA VAL A 11 -5.66 -7.53 4.68
C VAL A 11 -4.72 -7.27 5.84
N ALA A 12 -4.84 -6.07 6.45
CA ALA A 12 -4.06 -5.68 7.61
C ALA A 12 -4.94 -4.92 8.62
N PRO A 13 -4.55 -4.82 9.90
CA PRO A 13 -5.28 -4.07 10.89
C PRO A 13 -5.48 -2.62 10.45
N GLY A 14 -6.72 -2.17 10.40
CA GLY A 14 -7.08 -0.82 9.98
C GLY A 14 -8.24 -0.23 10.78
N ARG A 15 -8.66 -0.90 11.87
CA ARG A 15 -9.77 -0.44 12.71
C ARG A 15 -9.25 0.08 14.06
N ASN A 16 -9.70 1.28 14.45
CA ASN A 16 -9.33 1.91 15.73
C ASN A 16 -7.81 2.09 15.89
N ILE A 17 -7.12 2.38 14.81
CA ILE A 17 -5.68 2.62 14.84
C ILE A 17 -5.44 3.98 15.48
N VAL A 18 -4.63 4.00 16.53
CA VAL A 18 -4.18 5.20 17.24
C VAL A 18 -2.78 5.55 16.74
N SER A 19 -2.58 6.76 16.26
CA SER A 19 -1.32 7.23 15.73
C SER A 19 -1.08 8.69 16.08
N LEU A 20 0.07 9.21 15.67
CA LEU A 20 0.44 10.60 15.88
C LEU A 20 -0.64 11.55 15.37
N MET A 21 -0.90 12.59 16.11
CA MET A 21 -1.85 13.63 15.76
C MET A 21 -1.08 14.89 15.36
N GLY A 22 -1.53 15.54 14.29
CA GLY A 22 -1.06 16.86 13.92
C GLY A 22 -1.64 17.94 14.85
N ASN A 23 -1.87 19.13 14.33
CA ASN A 23 -2.43 20.23 15.12
C ASN A 23 -3.85 19.89 15.62
N SER A 24 -4.04 19.89 16.94
CA SER A 24 -5.29 19.55 17.61
C SER A 24 -6.45 20.55 17.36
N GLY A 25 -6.10 21.77 17.01
CA GLY A 25 -7.10 22.82 16.76
C GLY A 25 -7.64 22.90 15.34
N GLN A 26 -7.21 22.04 14.44
CA GLN A 26 -7.58 22.11 13.02
C GLN A 26 -7.88 20.73 12.41
N GLY A 27 -8.60 20.73 11.30
CA GLY A 27 -8.87 19.55 10.49
C GLY A 27 -9.68 18.47 11.22
N LEU A 28 -9.29 17.22 11.02
CA LEU A 28 -10.00 16.07 11.59
C LEU A 28 -10.06 16.04 13.12
N PRO A 29 -8.99 16.39 13.87
CA PRO A 29 -9.07 16.43 15.33
C PRO A 29 -10.11 17.44 15.84
N ALA A 30 -10.22 18.60 15.22
CA ALA A 30 -11.22 19.60 15.60
C ALA A 30 -12.64 19.14 15.24
N ALA A 31 -12.83 18.51 14.08
CA ALA A 31 -14.11 17.99 13.64
C ALA A 31 -14.58 16.76 14.44
N HIS A 32 -13.64 15.97 14.97
CA HIS A 32 -13.91 14.70 15.66
C HIS A 32 -13.14 14.60 16.99
N PRO A 33 -13.42 15.49 17.97
CA PRO A 33 -12.66 15.53 19.22
C PRO A 33 -12.76 14.24 20.05
N GLY A 34 -13.84 13.46 19.90
CA GLY A 34 -14.00 12.14 20.53
C GLY A 34 -13.02 11.08 20.05
N ASN A 35 -12.30 11.34 18.97
CA ASN A 35 -11.24 10.45 18.46
C ASN A 35 -9.84 10.83 18.97
N VAL A 36 -9.71 11.94 19.69
CA VAL A 36 -8.45 12.31 20.34
C VAL A 36 -8.22 11.39 21.54
N VAL A 37 -7.04 10.81 21.60
CA VAL A 37 -6.59 9.92 22.67
C VAL A 37 -5.39 10.55 23.35
N SER A 38 -5.48 10.80 24.66
CA SER A 38 -4.37 11.32 25.44
C SER A 38 -3.62 10.19 26.13
N TYR A 39 -2.30 10.18 26.01
CA TYR A 39 -1.45 9.20 26.66
C TYR A 39 -0.09 9.86 27.04
N ASN A 40 0.31 9.75 28.29
CA ASN A 40 1.55 10.32 28.82
C ASN A 40 1.77 11.80 28.44
N GLY A 41 0.72 12.62 28.53
CA GLY A 41 0.80 14.06 28.23
C GLY A 41 0.84 14.40 26.73
N SER A 42 0.83 13.40 25.85
CA SER A 42 0.78 13.56 24.41
C SER A 42 -0.61 13.22 23.86
N ALA A 43 -0.98 13.89 22.77
CA ALA A 43 -2.23 13.65 22.09
C ALA A 43 -2.01 12.85 20.82
N TYR A 44 -2.87 11.87 20.62
CA TYR A 44 -2.94 10.96 19.46
C TYR A 44 -4.31 11.04 18.84
N PHE A 45 -4.47 10.52 17.63
CA PHE A 45 -5.76 10.48 16.95
C PHE A 45 -6.10 9.07 16.52
N ARG A 46 -7.33 8.65 16.80
CA ARG A 46 -7.84 7.32 16.46
C ARG A 46 -8.65 7.36 15.17
N MET A 47 -8.30 6.51 14.21
CA MET A 47 -8.97 6.39 12.92
C MET A 47 -9.20 4.94 12.52
N SER A 48 -10.13 4.75 11.60
CA SER A 48 -10.39 3.44 10.98
C SER A 48 -10.49 3.62 9.47
N GLY A 49 -9.93 2.68 8.73
CA GLY A 49 -9.98 2.67 7.28
C GLY A 49 -8.84 1.88 6.65
N THR A 50 -8.94 1.63 5.36
CA THR A 50 -7.87 1.02 4.56
C THR A 50 -6.62 1.90 4.53
N SER A 51 -6.78 3.23 4.64
CA SER A 51 -5.69 4.19 4.79
C SER A 51 -4.88 3.99 6.07
N MET A 52 -5.46 3.36 7.11
CA MET A 52 -4.78 3.00 8.36
C MET A 52 -4.17 1.60 8.27
N ALA A 53 -4.75 0.72 7.45
CA ALA A 53 -4.18 -0.60 7.17
C ALA A 53 -2.92 -0.53 6.28
N ALA A 54 -2.88 0.38 5.32
CA ALA A 54 -1.76 0.52 4.39
C ALA A 54 -0.41 0.78 5.08
N PRO A 55 -0.27 1.72 6.05
CA PRO A 55 0.99 1.93 6.76
C PRO A 55 1.43 0.74 7.62
N MET A 56 0.51 -0.12 8.06
CA MET A 56 0.87 -1.37 8.73
C MET A 56 1.62 -2.30 7.79
N VAL A 57 1.18 -2.39 6.54
CA VAL A 57 1.89 -3.14 5.48
C VAL A 57 3.23 -2.47 5.17
N SER A 58 3.28 -1.13 5.05
CA SER A 58 4.53 -0.40 4.80
C SER A 58 5.56 -0.62 5.91
N GLY A 59 5.13 -0.65 7.17
CA GLY A 59 5.99 -0.97 8.31
C GLY A 59 6.52 -2.40 8.25
N ALA A 60 5.69 -3.37 7.87
CA ALA A 60 6.11 -4.75 7.68
C ALA A 60 7.16 -4.89 6.55
N VAL A 61 6.96 -4.16 5.45
CA VAL A 61 7.93 -4.10 4.33
C VAL A 61 9.26 -3.51 4.80
N ALA A 62 9.24 -2.44 5.59
CA ALA A 62 10.45 -1.82 6.11
C ALA A 62 11.26 -2.79 7.00
N LEU A 63 10.58 -3.52 7.89
CA LEU A 63 11.22 -4.54 8.73
C LEU A 63 11.79 -5.69 7.89
N LEU A 64 11.04 -6.17 6.90
CA LEU A 64 11.50 -7.24 6.01
C LEU A 64 12.73 -6.81 5.19
N LEU A 65 12.74 -5.59 4.65
CA LEU A 65 13.86 -5.06 3.88
C LEU A 65 15.06 -4.65 4.76
N GLN A 66 14.85 -4.40 6.05
CA GLN A 66 15.94 -4.24 7.00
C GLN A 66 16.72 -5.55 7.18
N ASP A 67 16.03 -6.67 7.19
CA ASP A 67 16.62 -8.00 7.34
C ASP A 67 17.15 -8.53 6.01
N GLU A 68 16.37 -8.40 4.95
CA GLU A 68 16.72 -8.88 3.60
C GLU A 68 16.64 -7.74 2.55
N PRO A 69 17.63 -6.83 2.50
CA PRO A 69 17.58 -5.62 1.64
C PRO A 69 17.65 -5.93 0.14
N GLN A 70 17.96 -7.16 -0.25
CA GLN A 70 18.07 -7.58 -1.65
C GLN A 70 16.75 -8.05 -2.26
N LEU A 71 15.68 -8.16 -1.47
CA LEU A 71 14.38 -8.58 -1.99
C LEU A 71 13.82 -7.56 -2.98
N THR A 72 13.38 -8.04 -4.12
CA THR A 72 12.63 -7.22 -5.09
C THR A 72 11.22 -6.93 -4.58
N PRO A 73 10.53 -5.88 -5.08
CA PRO A 73 9.15 -5.59 -4.70
C PRO A 73 8.20 -6.78 -4.86
N ASP A 74 8.36 -7.57 -5.91
CA ASP A 74 7.53 -8.75 -6.15
C ASP A 74 7.85 -9.90 -5.20
N GLN A 75 9.08 -10.06 -4.77
CA GLN A 75 9.47 -11.01 -3.73
C GLN A 75 8.93 -10.60 -2.37
N VAL A 76 9.01 -9.32 -2.02
CA VAL A 76 8.38 -8.76 -0.82
C VAL A 76 6.88 -9.02 -0.82
N LYS A 77 6.20 -8.68 -1.91
CA LYS A 77 4.76 -8.93 -2.05
C LYS A 77 4.43 -10.41 -1.88
N TYR A 78 5.18 -11.30 -2.54
CA TYR A 78 4.97 -12.73 -2.41
C TYR A 78 5.16 -13.21 -0.97
N ARG A 79 6.23 -12.77 -0.29
CA ARG A 79 6.54 -13.12 1.10
C ARG A 79 5.38 -12.76 2.03
N LEU A 80 4.88 -11.53 1.95
CA LEU A 80 3.75 -11.07 2.76
C LEU A 80 2.49 -11.89 2.50
N MET A 81 2.23 -12.27 1.25
CA MET A 81 1.07 -13.10 0.91
C MET A 81 1.24 -14.55 1.36
N ALA A 82 2.42 -15.14 1.17
CA ALA A 82 2.70 -16.54 1.51
C ALA A 82 2.64 -16.80 3.02
N THR A 83 3.01 -15.81 3.83
CA THR A 83 3.05 -15.90 5.29
C THR A 83 1.79 -15.36 5.97
N ALA A 84 0.84 -14.79 5.21
CA ALA A 84 -0.38 -14.22 5.75
C ALA A 84 -1.20 -15.27 6.54
N ASN A 85 -1.69 -14.89 7.71
CA ASN A 85 -2.45 -15.74 8.60
C ASN A 85 -3.88 -15.91 8.08
N LYS A 86 -4.37 -17.15 8.04
CA LYS A 86 -5.72 -17.55 7.61
C LYS A 86 -6.57 -18.11 8.75
N SER A 87 -5.98 -18.22 9.93
CA SER A 87 -6.56 -18.94 11.08
C SER A 87 -7.49 -18.06 11.91
N TRP A 88 -8.50 -17.43 11.27
CA TRP A 88 -9.56 -16.74 12.01
C TRP A 88 -10.95 -17.11 11.47
N GLY A 89 -11.96 -17.01 12.34
CA GLY A 89 -13.33 -17.30 11.95
C GLY A 89 -13.84 -16.38 10.83
N GLY A 90 -14.44 -16.98 9.81
CA GLY A 90 -14.98 -16.24 8.66
C GLY A 90 -13.96 -15.84 7.59
N TYR A 91 -12.72 -16.34 7.64
CA TYR A 91 -11.78 -16.18 6.54
C TYR A 91 -12.32 -16.78 5.25
N THR A 92 -12.23 -16.02 4.18
CA THR A 92 -12.34 -16.53 2.79
C THR A 92 -11.38 -15.75 1.91
N SER A 93 -10.80 -16.41 0.93
CA SER A 93 -9.88 -15.74 -0.01
C SER A 93 -10.56 -14.61 -0.80
N ALA A 94 -11.86 -14.73 -1.06
CA ALA A 94 -12.63 -13.68 -1.75
C ALA A 94 -12.73 -12.38 -0.93
N LYS A 95 -12.71 -12.46 0.42
CA LYS A 95 -12.80 -11.29 1.32
C LYS A 95 -11.44 -10.75 1.74
N ALA A 96 -10.45 -11.62 1.90
CA ALA A 96 -9.19 -11.30 2.54
C ALA A 96 -7.94 -11.70 1.75
N GLY A 97 -8.11 -12.10 0.50
CA GLY A 97 -6.98 -12.50 -0.34
C GLY A 97 -6.20 -13.65 0.29
N ALA A 98 -4.91 -13.47 0.45
CA ALA A 98 -4.01 -14.44 1.07
C ALA A 98 -4.19 -14.59 2.58
N GLY A 99 -4.81 -13.61 3.25
CA GLY A 99 -5.02 -13.61 4.69
C GLY A 99 -4.73 -12.27 5.34
N ILE A 100 -4.67 -12.25 6.67
CA ILE A 100 -4.25 -11.07 7.44
C ILE A 100 -2.72 -11.04 7.55
N LEU A 101 -2.15 -9.86 7.43
CA LEU A 101 -0.72 -9.60 7.58
C LEU A 101 -0.18 -10.22 8.88
N ASP A 102 0.84 -11.06 8.75
CA ASP A 102 1.64 -11.59 9.85
C ASP A 102 3.09 -11.13 9.68
N ILE A 103 3.46 -10.09 10.43
CA ILE A 103 4.77 -9.45 10.31
C ILE A 103 5.87 -10.40 10.78
N ALA A 104 5.65 -11.10 11.87
CA ALA A 104 6.64 -12.02 12.44
C ALA A 104 6.92 -13.19 11.48
N ALA A 105 5.87 -13.78 10.91
CA ALA A 105 6.01 -14.84 9.92
C ALA A 105 6.66 -14.34 8.62
N ALA A 106 6.40 -13.10 8.21
CA ALA A 106 7.02 -12.52 7.01
C ALA A 106 8.53 -12.32 7.19
N VAL A 107 8.97 -11.79 8.34
CA VAL A 107 10.39 -11.58 8.66
C VAL A 107 11.10 -12.93 8.86
N ALA A 108 10.50 -13.88 9.54
CA ALA A 108 11.07 -15.22 9.72
C ALA A 108 11.03 -16.10 8.46
N GLY A 109 10.28 -15.70 7.44
CA GLY A 109 10.16 -16.44 6.20
C GLY A 109 11.44 -16.37 5.35
N SER A 110 11.65 -17.35 4.47
CA SER A 110 12.84 -17.43 3.61
C SER A 110 12.52 -17.56 2.10
N THR A 111 11.23 -17.48 1.71
CA THR A 111 10.88 -17.62 0.30
C THR A 111 11.35 -16.42 -0.53
N THR A 112 11.93 -16.71 -1.68
CA THR A 112 12.35 -15.72 -2.68
C THR A 112 11.53 -15.79 -3.96
N GLN A 113 10.36 -16.45 -3.91
CA GLN A 113 9.44 -16.47 -5.04
C GLN A 113 8.87 -15.07 -5.31
N SER A 114 8.54 -14.80 -6.56
CA SER A 114 7.99 -13.52 -7.00
C SER A 114 6.48 -13.59 -7.17
N ALA A 115 5.78 -12.55 -6.72
CA ALA A 115 4.40 -12.30 -7.07
C ALA A 115 4.29 -11.74 -8.50
N ASN A 116 3.07 -11.59 -8.99
CA ASN A 116 2.75 -10.95 -10.28
C ASN A 116 3.34 -11.65 -11.52
N THR A 117 3.94 -12.82 -11.38
CA THR A 117 4.48 -13.58 -12.52
C THR A 117 3.38 -13.86 -13.55
N GLY A 118 3.59 -13.43 -14.79
CA GLY A 118 2.60 -13.53 -15.86
C GLY A 118 1.40 -12.58 -15.75
N THR A 119 1.39 -11.68 -14.75
CA THR A 119 0.33 -10.68 -14.57
C THR A 119 0.57 -9.50 -15.53
N GLN A 120 -0.40 -9.20 -16.36
CA GLN A 120 -0.32 -8.06 -17.26
C GLN A 120 -0.55 -6.74 -16.53
N ALA A 121 -0.04 -5.65 -17.09
CA ALA A 121 -0.32 -4.31 -16.61
C ALA A 121 -1.83 -4.02 -16.60
N SER A 122 -2.27 -3.08 -15.74
CA SER A 122 -3.68 -2.71 -15.64
C SER A 122 -4.28 -2.34 -17.00
N ARG A 123 -5.45 -2.89 -17.30
CA ARG A 123 -6.21 -2.56 -18.52
C ARG A 123 -6.63 -1.08 -18.59
N LEU A 124 -6.59 -0.35 -17.49
CA LEU A 124 -6.84 1.09 -17.51
C LEU A 124 -5.72 1.87 -18.24
N LEU A 125 -4.52 1.27 -18.31
CA LEU A 125 -3.38 1.83 -19.02
C LEU A 125 -3.10 1.11 -20.34
N TRP A 126 -3.96 0.14 -20.72
CA TRP A 126 -3.70 -0.73 -21.86
C TRP A 126 -4.90 -0.78 -22.80
N SER A 127 -4.70 -0.40 -24.04
CA SER A 127 -5.73 -0.35 -25.08
C SER A 127 -5.49 -1.31 -26.25
N GLY A 128 -4.69 -2.36 -26.09
CA GLY A 128 -4.37 -3.26 -27.19
C GLY A 128 -3.78 -4.60 -26.78
N ALA A 129 -3.27 -5.36 -27.77
CA ALA A 129 -2.67 -6.68 -27.57
C ALA A 129 -1.24 -6.63 -27.02
N GLN A 130 -0.62 -5.45 -26.96
CA GLN A 130 0.75 -5.28 -26.46
C GLN A 130 0.75 -4.68 -25.06
N PRO A 131 1.62 -5.17 -24.15
CA PRO A 131 1.78 -4.56 -22.84
C PRO A 131 2.20 -3.11 -22.98
N VAL A 132 1.60 -2.23 -22.18
CA VAL A 132 1.97 -0.82 -22.12
C VAL A 132 3.14 -0.69 -21.16
N THR A 133 4.25 -0.20 -21.67
CA THR A 133 5.35 0.28 -20.82
C THR A 133 5.06 1.72 -20.39
N TRP A 134 5.63 2.17 -19.26
CA TRP A 134 5.45 3.55 -18.80
C TRP A 134 5.92 4.59 -19.82
N SER A 135 6.89 4.25 -20.66
CA SER A 135 7.35 5.09 -21.78
C SER A 135 6.33 5.21 -22.92
N SER A 136 5.37 4.27 -23.03
CA SER A 136 4.29 4.32 -24.04
C SER A 136 3.01 4.96 -23.52
N VAL A 137 2.95 5.37 -22.25
CA VAL A 137 1.80 6.08 -21.70
C VAL A 137 1.84 7.54 -22.16
N ASN A 138 0.81 7.97 -22.86
CA ASN A 138 0.67 9.37 -23.22
C ASN A 138 0.15 10.16 -21.99
N TRP A 139 1.07 10.68 -21.20
CA TRP A 139 0.77 11.45 -20.00
C TRP A 139 0.05 12.77 -20.29
N ASN A 140 0.09 13.26 -21.52
CA ASN A 140 -0.64 14.45 -21.94
C ASN A 140 -2.16 14.20 -22.04
N SER A 141 -2.58 12.94 -22.14
CA SER A 141 -4.01 12.57 -22.18
C SER A 141 -4.58 12.29 -20.78
N VAL A 142 -3.76 12.27 -19.75
CA VAL A 142 -4.24 12.15 -18.37
C VAL A 142 -4.85 13.48 -17.96
N ASN A 143 -6.14 13.46 -17.59
CA ASN A 143 -6.81 14.67 -17.11
C ASN A 143 -6.36 15.01 -15.69
N TRP A 144 -5.27 15.75 -15.57
CA TRP A 144 -4.71 16.19 -14.28
C TRP A 144 -5.57 17.25 -13.57
N ASN A 145 -6.53 17.87 -14.28
CA ASN A 145 -7.41 18.89 -13.71
C ASN A 145 -8.44 18.32 -12.71
N SER A 146 -8.68 17.01 -12.75
CA SER A 146 -9.58 16.35 -11.80
C SER A 146 -8.88 15.95 -10.49
N VAL A 147 -7.57 16.08 -10.42
CA VAL A 147 -6.80 15.79 -9.20
C VAL A 147 -6.66 17.08 -8.39
N ASN A 148 -7.11 17.07 -7.15
CA ASN A 148 -6.93 18.23 -6.25
C ASN A 148 -5.48 18.30 -5.78
N TRP A 149 -4.65 19.00 -6.54
CA TRP A 149 -3.22 19.16 -6.28
C TRP A 149 -2.91 20.12 -5.12
N ASN A 150 -3.89 20.93 -4.68
CA ASN A 150 -3.70 21.89 -3.60
C ASN A 150 -3.48 21.23 -2.22
N SER A 151 -3.83 19.96 -2.08
CA SER A 151 -3.62 19.19 -0.85
C SER A 151 -2.31 18.41 -0.83
N VAL A 152 -1.55 18.42 -1.91
CA VAL A 152 -0.27 17.70 -2.02
C VAL A 152 0.88 18.69 -1.86
N ASN A 153 1.72 18.49 -0.86
CA ASN A 153 2.94 19.30 -0.70
C ASN A 153 4.03 18.81 -1.66
N TRP A 154 4.07 19.41 -2.85
CA TRP A 154 5.01 19.07 -3.92
C TRP A 154 6.46 19.48 -3.63
N ASN A 155 6.69 20.40 -2.68
CA ASN A 155 8.03 20.86 -2.33
C ASN A 155 8.87 19.80 -1.63
N SER A 156 8.23 18.77 -1.08
CA SER A 156 8.91 17.63 -0.41
C SER A 156 9.15 16.45 -1.33
N VAL A 157 8.66 16.46 -2.56
CA VAL A 157 8.85 15.35 -3.53
C VAL A 157 10.03 15.67 -4.44
N ASN A 158 11.10 14.89 -4.34
CA ASN A 158 12.24 15.00 -5.26
C ASN A 158 11.94 14.25 -6.56
N TRP A 159 11.37 14.95 -7.54
CA TRP A 159 11.03 14.38 -8.85
C TRP A 159 12.25 14.01 -9.69
N ASN A 160 13.41 14.58 -9.40
CA ASN A 160 14.64 14.27 -10.14
C ASN A 160 15.21 12.89 -9.80
N SER A 161 14.81 12.31 -8.66
CA SER A 161 15.23 10.97 -8.24
C SER A 161 14.28 9.86 -8.68
N VAL A 162 13.13 10.20 -9.24
CA VAL A 162 12.18 9.21 -9.76
C VAL A 162 12.59 8.85 -11.19
N ASN A 163 13.14 7.65 -11.37
CA ASN A 163 13.46 7.14 -12.69
C ASN A 163 12.19 6.58 -13.36
N TRP A 164 11.50 7.42 -14.12
CA TRP A 164 10.28 7.07 -14.84
C TRP A 164 10.54 6.08 -16.02
N ASN A 165 11.78 5.94 -16.44
CA ASN A 165 12.19 5.05 -17.54
C ASN A 165 12.69 3.68 -17.04
N SER A 166 12.60 3.39 -15.74
CA SER A 166 13.05 2.11 -15.25
C SER A 166 12.11 0.99 -15.75
N THR A 167 12.69 -0.05 -16.30
CA THR A 167 12.01 -1.27 -16.75
C THR A 167 11.44 -2.11 -15.59
N TYR A 168 11.49 -1.57 -14.38
CA TYR A 168 11.03 -2.24 -13.15
C TYR A 168 9.51 -2.47 -13.08
N TRP A 169 8.75 -1.88 -13.99
CA TRP A 169 7.30 -2.05 -14.12
C TRP A 169 6.93 -2.96 -15.30
N GLY A 170 7.90 -3.54 -15.97
CA GLY A 170 7.72 -4.57 -16.98
C GLY A 170 7.55 -5.97 -16.37
N PRO A 171 7.06 -6.94 -17.18
CA PRO A 171 6.85 -8.30 -16.76
C PRO A 171 8.10 -8.97 -16.23
#